data_a32f19a9c133846e4b8d23d8ebffb397
#
_entry.id   a32f19a9c133846e4b8d23d8ebffb397
#
_cell.length_a   1.000
_cell.length_b   1.000
_cell.length_c   1.000
_cell.angle_alpha   90.00
_cell.angle_beta   90.00
_cell.angle_gamma   90.00
#
_symmetry.space_group_name_H-M   'P 1'
#
loop_
_entity.id
_entity.type
_entity.pdbx_description
1 polymer ?
#
loop_
_entity_poly.entity_id
_entity_poly.type
_entity_poly.pdbx_seq_one_letter_code
_entity_poly.pdbx_strand_id
1 'polypeptide(L)' 'MTTIRDFIENNENVPIIIETSETKDTTDPLRKKLWKGMLYDIPKNLQNREVIQEGYGIVDQCNILTILEDGEKNE' A
#
# COMPACT_ATOMS: atom_id res chain seq x y z
N MET A 1 -14.18 2.87 2.53
CA MET A 1 -12.73 3.09 2.45
C MET A 1 -12.02 1.78 2.75
N THR A 2 -11.02 1.44 1.96
CA THR A 2 -10.27 0.22 2.13
C THR A 2 -8.93 0.52 2.80
N THR A 3 -8.64 -0.15 3.89
CA THR A 3 -7.35 -0.02 4.55
C THR A 3 -6.48 -1.23 4.22
N ILE A 4 -5.20 -1.12 4.56
CA ILE A 4 -4.31 -2.26 4.38
C ILE A 4 -4.79 -3.45 5.20
N ARG A 5 -5.34 -3.20 6.39
CA ARG A 5 -5.90 -4.29 7.19
C ARG A 5 -7.02 -5.01 6.46
N ASP A 6 -7.90 -4.27 5.79
CA ASP A 6 -8.97 -4.90 5.02
C ASP A 6 -8.39 -5.82 3.95
N PHE A 7 -7.32 -5.38 3.32
CA PHE A 7 -6.67 -6.18 2.30
C PHE A 7 -6.09 -7.46 2.89
N ILE A 8 -5.47 -7.35 4.07
CA ILE A 8 -4.92 -8.52 4.76
C ILE A 8 -6.02 -9.52 5.09
N GLU A 9 -7.16 -9.02 5.56
CA GLU A 9 -8.23 -9.91 6.00
C GLU A 9 -8.95 -10.59 4.85
N ASN A 10 -8.85 -10.05 3.65
CA ASN A 10 -9.59 -10.58 2.51
C ASN A 10 -8.72 -11.26 1.47
N ASN A 11 -7.45 -11.46 1.75
CA ASN A 11 -6.54 -12.05 0.78
C ASN A 11 -5.61 -13.05 1.44
N GLU A 12 -5.05 -13.94 0.61
CA GLU A 12 -4.06 -14.87 1.08
C GLU A 12 -2.72 -14.18 1.28
N ASN A 13 -1.83 -14.86 1.99
CA ASN A 13 -0.50 -14.31 2.24
C ASN A 13 0.34 -14.34 0.96
N VAL A 14 0.46 -13.20 0.32
CA VAL A 14 1.15 -13.06 -0.96
C VAL A 14 2.19 -11.95 -0.85
N PRO A 15 3.16 -11.93 -1.77
CA PRO A 15 4.15 -10.84 -1.77
C PRO A 15 3.47 -9.50 -2.06
N ILE A 16 3.86 -8.48 -1.31
CA ILE A 16 3.27 -7.15 -1.40
C ILE A 16 4.35 -6.09 -1.37
N ILE A 17 4.14 -5.05 -2.16
CA ILE A 17 4.93 -3.82 -2.09
C ILE A 17 3.98 -2.71 -1.70
N ILE A 18 4.37 -1.92 -0.70
CA ILE A 18 3.61 -0.73 -0.31
C ILE A 18 4.36 0.48 -0.82
N GLU A 19 3.67 1.29 -1.62
CA GLU A 19 4.22 2.52 -2.16
C GLU A 19 3.47 3.69 -1.58
N THR A 20 4.14 4.84 -1.54
CA THR A 20 3.52 6.08 -1.10
C THR A 20 3.38 7.03 -2.27
N SER A 21 2.34 7.85 -2.21
CA SER A 21 2.10 8.92 -3.17
C SER A 21 1.84 10.20 -2.38
N GLU A 22 2.25 11.33 -2.94
CA GLU A 22 2.02 12.61 -2.27
C GLU A 22 0.59 13.09 -2.41
N THR A 23 -0.15 12.50 -3.30
CA THR A 23 -1.51 12.96 -3.61
C THR A 23 -2.38 11.76 -3.96
N LYS A 24 -3.68 11.94 -3.84
CA LYS A 24 -4.63 10.90 -4.24
C LYS A 24 -4.77 10.78 -5.75
N ASP A 25 -4.13 11.66 -6.50
CA ASP A 25 -4.17 11.60 -7.96
C ASP A 25 -3.34 10.40 -8.41
N THR A 26 -4.02 9.35 -8.83
CA THR A 26 -3.34 8.11 -9.19
C THR A 26 -2.61 8.20 -10.51
N THR A 27 -2.73 9.30 -11.23
CA THR A 27 -1.96 9.50 -12.45
C THR A 27 -0.57 10.06 -12.17
N ASP A 28 -0.30 10.49 -10.93
CA ASP A 28 1.00 11.01 -10.55
C ASP A 28 2.02 9.87 -10.60
N PRO A 29 3.08 9.99 -11.40
CA PRO A 29 4.06 8.92 -11.51
C PRO A 29 5.05 8.87 -10.34
N LEU A 30 5.04 9.87 -9.47
CA LEU A 30 6.03 9.94 -8.39
C LEU A 30 5.56 9.10 -7.22
N ARG A 31 6.05 7.87 -7.17
CA ARG A 31 5.74 6.92 -6.12
C ARG A 31 7.03 6.46 -5.48
N LYS A 32 7.01 6.26 -4.18
CA LYS A 32 8.17 5.79 -3.45
C LYS A 32 7.84 4.46 -2.78
N LYS A 33 8.75 3.51 -2.87
CA LYS A 33 8.58 2.24 -2.19
C LYS A 33 8.80 2.45 -0.70
N LEU A 34 7.80 2.10 0.10
CA LEU A 34 7.88 2.24 1.54
C LEU A 34 8.25 0.91 2.20
N TRP A 35 7.70 -0.19 1.73
CA TRP A 35 7.86 -1.47 2.40
C TRP A 35 7.65 -2.59 1.41
N LYS A 36 8.36 -3.68 1.60
CA LYS A 36 8.20 -4.86 0.75
C LYS A 36 8.32 -6.11 1.61
N GLY A 37 7.44 -7.06 1.38
CA GLY A 37 7.45 -8.32 2.11
C GLY A 37 6.20 -9.09 1.84
N MET A 38 5.89 -10.03 2.73
CA MET A 38 4.67 -10.81 2.60
C MET A 38 3.53 -10.05 3.26
N LEU A 39 2.33 -10.25 2.72
CA LEU A 39 1.16 -9.50 3.17
C LEU A 39 0.95 -9.60 4.68
N TYR A 40 1.09 -10.80 5.25
CA TYR A 40 0.81 -11.00 6.67
C TYR A 40 1.89 -10.43 7.58
N ASP A 41 3.02 -10.02 7.02
CA ASP A 41 4.11 -9.44 7.80
C ASP A 41 4.09 -7.93 7.85
N ILE A 42 3.09 -7.30 7.26
CA ILE A 42 3.01 -5.83 7.23
C ILE A 42 2.94 -5.29 8.66
N PRO A 43 3.78 -4.31 9.01
CA PRO A 43 3.77 -3.75 10.36
C PRO A 43 2.41 -3.18 10.74
N LYS A 44 2.05 -3.30 12.01
CA LYS A 44 0.75 -2.85 12.47
C LYS A 44 0.52 -1.37 12.27
N ASN A 45 1.58 -0.58 12.35
CA ASN A 45 1.44 0.86 12.18
C ASN A 45 1.05 1.26 10.75
N LEU A 46 1.18 0.34 9.79
CA LEU A 46 0.75 0.60 8.43
C LEU A 46 -0.64 0.07 8.14
N GLN A 47 -1.16 -0.81 8.97
CA GLN A 47 -2.39 -1.54 8.64
C GLN A 47 -3.63 -0.65 8.65
N ASN A 48 -3.57 0.48 9.33
CA ASN A 48 -4.71 1.40 9.38
C ASN A 48 -4.73 2.42 8.25
N ARG A 49 -3.71 2.40 7.39
CA ARG A 49 -3.59 3.37 6.30
C ARG A 49 -4.56 3.03 5.19
N GLU A 50 -5.12 4.06 4.61
CA GLU A 50 -6.05 3.89 3.50
C GLU A 50 -5.31 3.58 2.22
N VAL A 51 -5.79 2.57 1.49
CA VAL A 51 -5.23 2.20 0.19
C VAL A 51 -5.95 3.03 -0.87
N ILE A 52 -5.19 3.86 -1.59
CA ILE A 52 -5.78 4.72 -2.62
C ILE A 52 -5.68 4.11 -4.01
N GLN A 53 -4.84 3.09 -4.17
CA GLN A 53 -4.72 2.40 -5.45
C GLN A 53 -4.14 1.01 -5.22
N GLU A 54 -4.62 0.05 -5.99
CA GLU A 54 -4.09 -1.30 -6.01
C GLU A 54 -3.61 -1.61 -7.42
N GLY A 55 -2.53 -2.37 -7.49
CA GLY A 55 -2.01 -2.77 -8.78
C GLY A 55 -1.16 -4.02 -8.65
N TYR A 56 -0.59 -4.43 -9.75
CA TYR A 56 0.28 -5.60 -9.79
C TYR A 56 1.53 -5.24 -10.58
N GLY A 57 2.69 -5.45 -9.95
CA GLY A 57 3.97 -5.19 -10.61
C GLY A 57 4.46 -6.42 -11.33
N ILE A 58 4.50 -6.34 -12.66
CA ILE A 58 4.91 -7.48 -13.47
C ILE A 58 6.36 -7.83 -13.20
N VAL A 59 7.20 -6.81 -13.07
CA VAL A 59 8.64 -7.04 -12.88
C VAL A 59 8.90 -7.71 -11.54
N ASP A 60 8.25 -7.22 -10.49
CA ASP A 60 8.46 -7.76 -9.15
C ASP A 60 7.55 -8.94 -8.83
N GLN A 61 6.55 -9.17 -9.66
CA GLN A 61 5.58 -10.24 -9.44
C GLN A 61 4.93 -10.13 -8.08
N CYS A 62 4.57 -8.91 -7.70
CA CYS A 62 3.95 -8.61 -6.41
C CYS A 62 2.75 -7.73 -6.60
N ASN A 63 1.78 -7.84 -5.70
CA ASN A 63 0.73 -6.85 -5.63
C ASN A 63 1.31 -5.57 -5.04
N ILE A 64 0.80 -4.43 -5.51
CA ILE A 64 1.28 -3.13 -5.07
C ILE A 64 0.11 -2.37 -4.47
N LEU A 65 0.27 -1.91 -3.24
CA LEU A 65 -0.72 -1.09 -2.56
C LEU A 65 -0.14 0.31 -2.40
N THR A 66 -0.89 1.32 -2.82
CA THR A 66 -0.44 2.70 -2.71
C THR A 66 -1.22 3.40 -1.61
N ILE A 67 -0.50 4.10 -0.74
CA ILE A 67 -1.10 4.89 0.34
C ILE A 67 -0.56 6.30 0.24
N LEU A 68 -1.24 7.23 0.93
CA LEU A 68 -0.77 8.61 0.97
C LEU A 68 0.45 8.72 1.87
N GLU A 69 1.45 9.46 1.41
CA GLU A 69 2.68 9.62 2.16
C GLU A 69 2.43 10.31 3.49
N ASP A 70 1.59 11.33 3.50
CA ASP A 70 1.33 12.13 4.68
C ASP A 70 -0.04 11.87 5.28
N GLY A 71 -0.57 10.69 5.03
CA GLY A 71 -1.94 10.41 5.43
C GLY A 71 -2.22 10.51 6.91
N GLU A 72 -1.20 10.49 7.75
CA GLU A 72 -1.38 10.57 9.18
C GLU A 72 -1.09 11.92 9.77
N LYS A 73 -0.60 12.78 8.95
CA LYS A 73 -0.35 14.11 9.48
C LYS A 73 -1.62 14.87 9.56
N ASN A 74 -1.79 15.39 10.44
CA ASN A 74 -2.95 16.08 10.44
C ASN A 74 -2.91 17.06 11.16
N GLU A 75 -2.46 17.12 11.04
CA GLU A 75 -2.37 17.82 11.65
C GLU A 75 -2.68 18.50 11.64
#